data_12fc9c1efef171d93b75f089dc343957
#
_entry.id   12fc9c1efef171d93b75f089dc343957
#
_cell.length_a   1.000
_cell.length_b   1.000
_cell.length_c   1.000
_cell.angle_alpha   90.00
_cell.angle_beta   90.00
_cell.angle_gamma   90.00
#
_symmetry.space_group_name_H-M   'P 1'
#
loop_
_entity.id
_entity.type
_entity.pdbx_description
1 polymer ?
#
loop_
_entity_poly.entity_id
_entity_poly.type
_entity_poly.pdbx_seq_one_letter_code
_entity_poly.pdbx_strand_id
1 'polypeptide(L)'
;TLYIGLLGLLFVTTLGFAQDRIPLSKTSVLDKVLESNYSLKISEAQYNSVKADFRQTNSVFLPNITASHTGFATTNPLMAFGSKLNQGILTASDFDPDLLNNPEQTQNFATRFEIEQPIINMDGFYKRKAAKSKMEASSLQTERTKDYLTLELERAYMQLQLAYRGVVVLEQALIAAEANEQLAKNSFK
;
A
#
# COMPACT_ATOMS: atom_id res chain seq x y z
N THR A 1 -25.50 -71.50 11.71
CA THR A 1 -24.66 -70.75 10.80
C THR A 1 -23.95 -69.64 11.55
N LEU A 2 -22.67 -69.93 11.79
CA LEU A 2 -21.76 -69.16 12.60
C LEU A 2 -21.06 -68.10 11.70
N TYR A 3 -21.26 -66.76 11.95
CA TYR A 3 -20.46 -65.72 11.31
C TYR A 3 -19.41 -65.28 12.29
N ILE A 4 -18.20 -65.73 12.09
CA ILE A 4 -17.00 -65.24 12.75
C ILE A 4 -16.57 -64.00 11.98
N GLY A 5 -16.84 -62.82 12.56
CA GLY A 5 -16.33 -61.55 12.06
C GLY A 5 -14.84 -61.39 12.47
N LEU A 6 -13.97 -61.49 11.48
CA LEU A 6 -12.54 -61.24 11.63
C LEU A 6 -12.34 -59.73 11.74
N LEU A 7 -12.15 -59.22 12.97
CA LEU A 7 -11.83 -57.83 13.24
C LEU A 7 -10.32 -57.66 12.96
N GLY A 8 -9.98 -57.26 11.73
CA GLY A 8 -8.62 -56.88 11.35
C GLY A 8 -8.24 -55.57 11.99
N LEU A 9 -7.43 -55.64 13.03
CA LEU A 9 -6.79 -54.51 13.68
C LEU A 9 -5.76 -53.91 12.70
N LEU A 10 -6.16 -52.86 11.96
CA LEU A 10 -5.26 -52.08 11.12
C LEU A 10 -4.33 -51.26 12.02
N PHE A 11 -3.14 -51.79 12.29
CA PHE A 11 -2.05 -51.04 12.89
C PHE A 11 -1.55 -50.00 11.84
N VAL A 12 -2.10 -48.82 11.86
CA VAL A 12 -1.53 -47.67 11.12
C VAL A 12 -0.26 -47.27 11.82
N THR A 13 0.86 -47.84 11.42
CA THR A 13 2.18 -47.31 11.78
C THR A 13 2.33 -45.94 11.10
N THR A 14 2.06 -44.86 11.83
CA THR A 14 2.49 -43.55 11.42
C THR A 14 4.03 -43.56 11.42
N LEU A 15 4.60 -43.69 10.25
CA LEU A 15 6.03 -43.39 10.02
C LEU A 15 6.21 -41.93 10.41
N GLY A 16 6.71 -41.70 11.63
CA GLY A 16 7.18 -40.40 12.05
C GLY A 16 8.31 -40.02 11.10
N PHE A 17 8.02 -39.13 10.17
CA PHE A 17 9.07 -38.49 9.37
C PHE A 17 9.94 -37.74 10.38
N ALA A 18 11.13 -38.29 10.66
CA ALA A 18 12.16 -37.54 11.36
C ALA A 18 12.39 -36.27 10.56
N GLN A 19 12.07 -35.12 11.15
CA GLN A 19 12.26 -33.84 10.47
C GLN A 19 13.75 -33.71 10.17
N ASP A 20 14.07 -33.71 8.88
CA ASP A 20 15.42 -33.42 8.43
C ASP A 20 15.84 -32.06 9.01
N ARG A 21 16.98 -32.05 9.67
CA ARG A 21 17.54 -30.81 10.25
C ARG A 21 17.93 -29.91 9.09
N ILE A 22 17.08 -28.90 8.81
CA ILE A 22 17.37 -27.90 7.77
C ILE A 22 18.43 -26.94 8.34
N PRO A 23 19.62 -26.86 7.77
CA PRO A 23 20.62 -25.89 8.20
C PRO A 23 20.15 -24.49 7.82
N LEU A 24 19.81 -23.67 8.82
CA LEU A 24 19.42 -22.29 8.64
C LEU A 24 20.67 -21.40 8.73
N SER A 25 21.11 -20.87 7.58
CA SER A 25 22.14 -19.83 7.61
C SER A 25 21.50 -18.47 7.92
N LYS A 26 22.19 -17.64 8.70
CA LYS A 26 21.73 -16.29 9.05
C LYS A 26 21.37 -15.47 7.81
N THR A 27 22.19 -15.54 6.76
CA THR A 27 21.99 -14.81 5.51
C THR A 27 20.73 -15.26 4.76
N SER A 28 20.51 -16.58 4.61
CA SER A 28 19.34 -17.08 3.90
C SER A 28 18.01 -16.76 4.62
N VAL A 29 18.04 -16.70 5.95
CA VAL A 29 16.86 -16.30 6.74
C VAL A 29 16.63 -14.79 6.60
N LEU A 30 17.70 -13.99 6.62
CA LEU A 30 17.60 -12.55 6.43
C LEU A 30 16.98 -12.21 5.07
N ASP A 31 17.45 -12.82 4.00
CA ASP A 31 16.93 -12.60 2.66
C ASP A 31 15.44 -12.93 2.56
N LYS A 32 15.02 -14.07 3.13
CA LYS A 32 13.61 -14.46 3.18
C LYS A 32 12.76 -13.50 4.00
N VAL A 33 13.27 -13.02 5.15
CA VAL A 33 12.55 -12.04 5.97
C VAL A 33 12.38 -10.73 5.22
N LEU A 34 13.44 -10.21 4.60
CA LEU A 34 13.37 -8.97 3.83
C LEU A 34 12.44 -9.08 2.63
N GLU A 35 12.36 -10.24 1.98
CA GLU A 35 11.47 -10.47 0.84
C GLU A 35 10.00 -10.61 1.25
N SER A 36 9.71 -11.28 2.37
CA SER A 36 8.34 -11.68 2.73
C SER A 36 7.70 -10.84 3.82
N ASN A 37 8.46 -10.04 4.57
CA ASN A 37 7.95 -9.32 5.73
C ASN A 37 6.94 -8.23 5.36
N TYR A 38 5.73 -8.32 5.95
CA TYR A 38 4.65 -7.37 5.67
C TYR A 38 4.94 -5.95 6.16
N SER A 39 5.66 -5.78 7.27
CA SER A 39 5.99 -4.43 7.78
C SER A 39 6.90 -3.70 6.80
N LEU A 40 7.86 -4.38 6.18
CA LEU A 40 8.70 -3.80 5.15
C LEU A 40 7.89 -3.48 3.89
N LYS A 41 7.04 -4.40 3.43
CA LYS A 41 6.15 -4.18 2.27
C LYS A 41 5.20 -2.99 2.48
N ILE A 42 4.65 -2.83 3.68
CA ILE A 42 3.81 -1.68 4.04
C ILE A 42 4.63 -0.39 3.97
N SER A 43 5.85 -0.38 4.52
CA SER A 43 6.73 0.79 4.50
C SER A 43 7.13 1.18 3.07
N GLU A 44 7.43 0.20 2.21
CA GLU A 44 7.72 0.43 0.78
C GLU A 44 6.49 0.96 0.02
N ALA A 45 5.31 0.42 0.29
CA ALA A 45 4.06 0.90 -0.30
C ALA A 45 3.78 2.35 0.12
N GLN A 46 4.02 2.69 1.39
CA GLN A 46 3.89 4.05 1.92
C GLN A 46 4.89 5.00 1.25
N TYR A 47 6.15 4.60 1.07
CA TYR A 47 7.13 5.37 0.32
C TYR A 47 6.68 5.61 -1.12
N ASN A 48 6.17 4.58 -1.80
CA ASN A 48 5.69 4.69 -3.17
C ASN A 48 4.49 5.64 -3.29
N SER A 49 3.58 5.64 -2.30
CA SER A 49 2.47 6.60 -2.21
C SER A 49 2.98 8.04 -2.09
N VAL A 50 3.88 8.30 -1.14
CA VAL A 50 4.46 9.65 -0.94
C VAL A 50 5.28 10.10 -2.16
N LYS A 51 5.96 9.16 -2.84
CA LYS A 51 6.67 9.43 -4.10
C LYS A 51 5.71 9.81 -5.23
N ALA A 52 4.53 9.19 -5.29
CA ALA A 52 3.48 9.57 -6.23
C ALA A 52 2.93 10.96 -5.92
N ASP A 53 2.70 11.29 -4.64
CA ASP A 53 2.29 12.63 -4.19
C ASP A 53 3.32 13.69 -4.62
N PHE A 54 4.62 13.41 -4.45
CA PHE A 54 5.67 14.31 -4.95
C PHE A 54 5.62 14.48 -6.46
N ARG A 55 5.39 13.39 -7.22
CA ARG A 55 5.25 13.48 -8.69
C ARG A 55 4.03 14.29 -9.10
N GLN A 56 2.93 14.17 -8.36
CA GLN A 56 1.71 14.94 -8.60
C GLN A 56 1.95 16.45 -8.50
N THR A 57 2.89 16.89 -7.66
CA THR A 57 3.23 18.33 -7.57
C THR A 57 3.79 18.92 -8.87
N ASN A 58 4.18 18.10 -9.85
CA ASN A 58 4.58 18.60 -11.17
C ASN A 58 3.41 19.25 -11.92
N SER A 59 2.17 18.86 -11.62
CA SER A 59 0.97 19.42 -12.24
C SER A 59 0.83 20.93 -12.01
N VAL A 60 1.45 21.45 -10.94
CA VAL A 60 1.46 22.90 -10.62
C VAL A 60 2.15 23.74 -11.71
N PHE A 61 3.01 23.13 -12.51
CA PHE A 61 3.74 23.77 -13.60
C PHE A 61 3.17 23.44 -14.99
N LEU A 62 2.11 22.64 -15.04
CA LEU A 62 1.46 22.27 -16.28
C LEU A 62 0.26 23.17 -16.57
N PRO A 63 -0.13 23.35 -17.85
CA PRO A 63 -1.36 24.01 -18.19
C PRO A 63 -2.57 23.26 -17.66
N ASN A 64 -3.52 23.98 -17.11
CA ASN A 64 -4.85 23.48 -16.82
C ASN A 64 -5.73 23.67 -18.04
N ILE A 65 -6.32 22.59 -18.55
CA ILE A 65 -7.18 22.60 -19.73
C ILE A 65 -8.59 22.25 -19.28
N THR A 66 -9.49 23.20 -19.44
CA THR A 66 -10.91 23.04 -19.11
C THR A 66 -11.74 23.11 -20.38
N ALA A 67 -12.63 22.15 -20.55
CA ALA A 67 -13.67 22.16 -21.58
C ALA A 67 -15.04 22.22 -20.87
N SER A 68 -15.85 23.20 -21.20
CA SER A 68 -17.19 23.35 -20.65
C SER A 68 -18.20 23.49 -21.79
N HIS A 69 -19.36 22.89 -21.60
CA HIS A 69 -20.53 23.06 -22.45
C HIS A 69 -21.70 23.45 -21.56
N THR A 70 -22.23 24.64 -21.75
CA THR A 70 -23.34 25.18 -20.98
C THR A 70 -24.53 25.41 -21.86
N GLY A 71 -25.72 25.07 -21.38
CA GLY A 71 -26.99 25.39 -22.05
C GLY A 71 -27.92 26.08 -21.06
N PHE A 72 -28.64 27.07 -21.49
CA PHE A 72 -29.71 27.66 -20.71
C PHE A 72 -30.91 27.99 -21.59
N ALA A 73 -32.08 28.04 -20.95
CA ALA A 73 -33.34 28.51 -21.54
C ALA A 73 -33.87 29.67 -20.71
N THR A 74 -34.32 30.73 -21.36
CA THR A 74 -34.74 31.94 -20.65
C THR A 74 -35.93 32.61 -21.34
N THR A 75 -36.76 33.21 -20.53
CA THR A 75 -37.80 34.15 -20.93
C THR A 75 -37.50 35.57 -20.45
N ASN A 76 -36.33 35.79 -19.85
CA ASN A 76 -35.87 37.11 -19.46
C ASN A 76 -35.64 37.96 -20.73
N PRO A 77 -36.27 39.13 -20.88
CA PRO A 77 -36.21 39.93 -22.10
C PRO A 77 -34.78 40.22 -22.58
N LEU A 78 -33.92 40.72 -21.67
CA LEU A 78 -32.57 41.08 -22.02
C LEU A 78 -31.71 39.87 -22.43
N MET A 79 -31.87 38.77 -21.68
CA MET A 79 -31.11 37.53 -21.98
C MET A 79 -31.62 36.85 -23.23
N ALA A 80 -32.94 36.85 -23.48
CA ALA A 80 -33.50 36.27 -24.72
C ALA A 80 -33.05 37.04 -25.95
N PHE A 81 -33.17 38.40 -25.91
CA PHE A 81 -32.70 39.23 -27.01
C PHE A 81 -31.19 39.10 -27.24
N GLY A 82 -30.38 39.17 -26.17
CA GLY A 82 -28.92 38.97 -26.25
C GLY A 82 -28.56 37.61 -26.80
N SER A 83 -29.28 36.55 -26.44
CA SER A 83 -29.04 35.20 -26.95
C SER A 83 -29.35 35.09 -28.46
N LYS A 84 -30.48 35.68 -28.93
CA LYS A 84 -30.79 35.73 -30.36
C LYS A 84 -29.77 36.55 -31.14
N LEU A 85 -29.29 37.66 -30.56
CA LEU A 85 -28.23 38.48 -31.15
C LEU A 85 -26.92 37.71 -31.31
N ASN A 86 -26.50 37.02 -30.23
CA ASN A 86 -25.27 36.17 -30.26
C ASN A 86 -25.35 35.02 -31.26
N GLN A 87 -26.55 34.48 -31.47
CA GLN A 87 -26.80 33.43 -32.48
C GLN A 87 -26.98 33.96 -33.90
N GLY A 88 -27.07 35.25 -34.08
CA GLY A 88 -27.31 35.88 -35.39
C GLY A 88 -28.69 35.59 -36.01
N ILE A 89 -29.70 35.32 -35.17
CA ILE A 89 -31.05 34.92 -35.59
C ILE A 89 -32.09 36.03 -35.38
N LEU A 90 -31.67 37.26 -35.07
CA LEU A 90 -32.56 38.38 -34.91
C LEU A 90 -33.26 38.72 -36.21
N THR A 91 -34.55 38.99 -36.10
CA THR A 91 -35.41 39.44 -37.21
C THR A 91 -36.01 40.82 -36.88
N ALA A 92 -36.61 41.48 -37.88
CA ALA A 92 -37.26 42.79 -37.62
C ALA A 92 -38.37 42.71 -36.58
N SER A 93 -39.07 41.59 -36.45
CA SER A 93 -40.10 41.37 -35.48
C SER A 93 -39.57 41.30 -34.03
N ASP A 94 -38.30 40.95 -33.81
CA ASP A 94 -37.71 40.90 -32.49
C ASP A 94 -37.50 42.30 -31.87
N PHE A 95 -37.72 43.38 -32.62
CA PHE A 95 -37.70 44.76 -32.18
C PHE A 95 -39.07 45.31 -31.82
N ASP A 96 -40.13 44.50 -31.97
CA ASP A 96 -41.48 44.86 -31.49
C ASP A 96 -41.46 44.96 -29.98
N PRO A 97 -41.91 46.10 -29.36
CA PRO A 97 -41.93 46.30 -27.92
C PRO A 97 -42.69 45.23 -27.15
N ASP A 98 -43.76 44.67 -27.69
CA ASP A 98 -44.56 43.64 -27.03
C ASP A 98 -43.79 42.30 -26.99
N LEU A 99 -43.12 41.94 -28.05
CA LEU A 99 -42.26 40.73 -28.09
C LEU A 99 -40.96 40.89 -27.33
N LEU A 100 -40.39 42.10 -27.32
CA LEU A 100 -39.20 42.40 -26.49
C LEU A 100 -39.51 42.27 -25.01
N ASN A 101 -40.66 42.72 -24.54
CA ASN A 101 -41.06 42.66 -23.14
C ASN A 101 -41.56 41.27 -22.70
N ASN A 102 -42.11 40.48 -23.63
CA ASN A 102 -42.63 39.13 -23.40
C ASN A 102 -42.04 38.13 -24.43
N PRO A 103 -40.74 37.87 -24.37
CA PRO A 103 -40.13 36.96 -25.33
C PRO A 103 -40.56 35.51 -25.10
N GLU A 104 -40.68 34.75 -26.17
CA GLU A 104 -40.77 33.31 -26.11
C GLU A 104 -39.47 32.74 -25.53
N GLN A 105 -39.56 31.51 -24.99
CA GLN A 105 -38.40 30.82 -24.39
C GLN A 105 -37.31 30.69 -25.45
N THR A 106 -36.19 31.36 -25.18
CA THR A 106 -35.00 31.33 -26.06
C THR A 106 -33.95 30.43 -25.40
N GLN A 107 -33.41 29.49 -26.17
CA GLN A 107 -32.33 28.60 -25.74
C GLN A 107 -31.02 29.11 -26.32
N ASN A 108 -29.94 28.94 -25.51
CA ASN A 108 -28.60 29.26 -25.93
C ASN A 108 -27.61 28.19 -25.43
N PHE A 109 -26.68 27.79 -26.26
CA PHE A 109 -25.64 26.84 -25.94
C PHE A 109 -24.27 27.46 -26.21
N ALA A 110 -23.33 27.27 -25.26
CA ALA A 110 -21.98 27.75 -25.42
C ALA A 110 -20.97 26.64 -25.07
N THR A 111 -20.01 26.44 -25.95
CA THR A 111 -18.87 25.56 -25.70
C THR A 111 -17.65 26.45 -25.51
N ARG A 112 -16.94 26.24 -24.40
CA ARG A 112 -15.73 27.01 -24.06
C ARG A 112 -14.58 26.04 -23.84
N PHE A 113 -13.45 26.33 -24.44
CA PHE A 113 -12.15 25.72 -24.13
C PHE A 113 -11.28 26.80 -23.52
N GLU A 114 -10.73 26.49 -22.36
CA GLU A 114 -9.90 27.40 -21.59
C GLU A 114 -8.59 26.70 -21.26
N ILE A 115 -7.47 27.40 -21.48
CA ILE A 115 -6.12 26.92 -21.18
C ILE A 115 -5.47 27.96 -20.28
N GLU A 116 -5.22 27.56 -19.03
CA GLU A 116 -4.56 28.41 -18.03
C GLU A 116 -3.16 27.87 -17.74
N GLN A 117 -2.14 28.64 -18.07
CA GLN A 117 -0.75 28.29 -17.78
C GLN A 117 -0.20 29.21 -16.68
N PRO A 118 0.09 28.70 -15.47
CA PRO A 118 0.77 29.50 -14.45
C PRO A 118 2.23 29.77 -14.89
N ILE A 119 2.57 31.04 -15.02
CA ILE A 119 3.94 31.47 -15.37
C ILE A 119 4.81 31.55 -14.12
N ILE A 120 4.27 32.06 -13.01
CA ILE A 120 4.94 32.15 -11.72
C ILE A 120 3.98 31.59 -10.66
N ASN A 121 4.42 30.54 -9.97
CA ASN A 121 3.65 29.91 -8.89
C ASN A 121 4.58 29.59 -7.71
N MET A 122 4.85 30.59 -6.86
CA MET A 122 5.73 30.43 -5.70
C MET A 122 5.15 29.45 -4.66
N ASP A 123 3.83 29.43 -4.48
CA ASP A 123 3.16 28.47 -3.59
C ASP A 123 3.39 27.04 -4.07
N GLY A 124 3.22 26.77 -5.36
CA GLY A 124 3.51 25.49 -5.97
C GLY A 124 4.97 25.07 -5.83
N PHE A 125 5.91 26.03 -5.96
CA PHE A 125 7.33 25.77 -5.77
C PHE A 125 7.64 25.29 -4.34
N TYR A 126 7.12 25.98 -3.32
CA TYR A 126 7.34 25.60 -1.92
C TYR A 126 6.59 24.31 -1.55
N LYS A 127 5.39 24.10 -2.06
CA LYS A 127 4.64 22.82 -1.91
C LYS A 127 5.43 21.65 -2.48
N ARG A 128 6.04 21.84 -3.66
CA ARG A 128 6.89 20.81 -4.27
C ARG A 128 8.13 20.51 -3.41
N LYS A 129 8.80 21.55 -2.89
CA LYS A 129 9.94 21.37 -1.99
C LYS A 129 9.57 20.61 -0.72
N ALA A 130 8.43 20.94 -0.11
CA ALA A 130 7.92 20.25 1.06
C ALA A 130 7.58 18.78 0.75
N ALA A 131 6.93 18.51 -0.38
CA ALA A 131 6.61 17.15 -0.83
C ALA A 131 7.89 16.33 -1.09
N LYS A 132 8.96 16.96 -1.62
CA LYS A 132 10.25 16.29 -1.78
C LYS A 132 10.85 15.87 -0.44
N SER A 133 10.88 16.77 0.54
CA SER A 133 11.37 16.44 1.89
C SER A 133 10.55 15.35 2.57
N LYS A 134 9.21 15.34 2.37
CA LYS A 134 8.33 14.27 2.86
C LYS A 134 8.68 12.93 2.21
N MET A 135 8.97 12.91 0.91
CA MET A 135 9.39 11.70 0.19
C MET A 135 10.73 11.17 0.72
N GLU A 136 11.71 12.05 0.94
CA GLU A 136 13.00 11.68 1.51
C GLU A 136 12.86 11.13 2.93
N ALA A 137 12.04 11.75 3.78
CA ALA A 137 11.73 11.24 5.12
C ALA A 137 11.08 9.85 5.08
N SER A 138 10.15 9.61 4.15
CA SER A 138 9.51 8.30 3.97
C SER A 138 10.50 7.23 3.48
N SER A 139 11.48 7.60 2.65
CA SER A 139 12.57 6.71 2.23
C SER A 139 13.42 6.26 3.41
N LEU A 140 13.83 7.22 4.26
CA LEU A 140 14.59 6.93 5.48
C LEU A 140 13.80 6.09 6.48
N GLN A 141 12.47 6.30 6.56
CA GLN A 141 11.60 5.46 7.39
C GLN A 141 11.59 4.01 6.91
N THR A 142 11.59 3.78 5.61
CA THR A 142 11.66 2.42 5.03
C THR A 142 13.00 1.77 5.32
N GLU A 143 14.10 2.50 5.18
CA GLU A 143 15.43 2.03 5.54
C GLU A 143 15.53 1.67 7.03
N ARG A 144 15.01 2.56 7.90
CA ARG A 144 14.92 2.30 9.34
C ARG A 144 14.13 1.03 9.68
N THR A 145 13.05 0.77 8.97
CA THR A 145 12.25 -0.45 9.14
C THR A 145 13.08 -1.70 8.78
N LYS A 146 13.86 -1.63 7.70
CA LYS A 146 14.75 -2.70 7.27
C LYS A 146 15.85 -2.97 8.31
N ASP A 147 16.48 -1.92 8.84
CA ASP A 147 17.51 -2.05 9.87
C ASP A 147 16.96 -2.65 11.15
N TYR A 148 15.76 -2.21 11.56
CA TYR A 148 15.08 -2.76 12.72
C TYR A 148 14.80 -4.27 12.57
N LEU A 149 14.28 -4.69 11.43
CA LEU A 149 14.03 -6.11 11.12
C LEU A 149 15.32 -6.92 11.11
N THR A 150 16.40 -6.36 10.61
CA THR A 150 17.72 -7.00 10.62
C THR A 150 18.22 -7.21 12.05
N LEU A 151 18.09 -6.20 12.91
CA LEU A 151 18.44 -6.29 14.32
C LEU A 151 17.61 -7.34 15.07
N GLU A 152 16.30 -7.34 14.86
CA GLU A 152 15.39 -8.32 15.51
C GLU A 152 15.74 -9.75 15.05
N LEU A 153 16.04 -9.95 13.78
CA LEU A 153 16.49 -11.24 13.27
C LEU A 153 17.80 -11.69 13.92
N GLU A 154 18.78 -10.78 14.05
CA GLU A 154 20.05 -11.09 14.69
C GLU A 154 19.87 -11.53 16.14
N ARG A 155 19.02 -10.82 16.88
CA ARG A 155 18.67 -11.17 18.27
C ARG A 155 18.03 -12.56 18.36
N ALA A 156 17.04 -12.83 17.50
CA ALA A 156 16.35 -14.11 17.46
C ALA A 156 17.31 -15.25 17.10
N TYR A 157 18.21 -15.02 16.16
CA TYR A 157 19.21 -16.01 15.73
C TYR A 157 20.22 -16.32 16.87
N MET A 158 20.69 -15.30 17.60
CA MET A 158 21.56 -15.49 18.75
C MET A 158 20.85 -16.24 19.89
N GLN A 159 19.58 -15.94 20.15
CA GLN A 159 18.78 -16.67 21.14
C GLN A 159 18.61 -18.14 20.77
N LEU A 160 18.36 -18.43 19.48
CA LEU A 160 18.30 -19.81 19.00
C LEU A 160 19.62 -20.54 19.19
N GLN A 161 20.76 -19.91 18.87
CA GLN A 161 22.07 -20.47 19.10
C GLN A 161 22.34 -20.76 20.58
N LEU A 162 21.96 -19.83 21.47
CA LEU A 162 22.08 -19.99 22.90
C LEU A 162 21.25 -21.18 23.40
N ALA A 163 20.02 -21.32 22.93
CA ALA A 163 19.16 -22.45 23.27
C ALA A 163 19.78 -23.80 22.85
N TYR A 164 20.31 -23.88 21.63
CA TYR A 164 21.04 -25.07 21.16
C TYR A 164 22.23 -25.41 22.03
N ARG A 165 23.04 -24.41 22.42
CA ARG A 165 24.19 -24.63 23.31
C ARG A 165 23.72 -25.08 24.68
N GLY A 166 22.59 -24.53 25.19
CA GLY A 166 21.98 -24.96 26.43
C GLY A 166 21.61 -26.45 26.43
N VAL A 167 20.99 -26.92 25.37
CA VAL A 167 20.64 -28.34 25.18
C VAL A 167 21.90 -29.22 25.26
N VAL A 168 22.97 -28.89 24.56
CA VAL A 168 24.24 -29.64 24.58
C VAL A 168 24.83 -29.71 25.99
N VAL A 169 24.79 -28.60 26.72
CA VAL A 169 25.29 -28.58 28.14
C VAL A 169 24.44 -29.47 29.05
N LEU A 170 23.11 -29.44 28.88
CA LEU A 170 22.21 -30.30 29.68
C LEU A 170 22.39 -31.79 29.34
N GLU A 171 22.60 -32.14 28.09
CA GLU A 171 22.92 -33.50 27.66
C GLU A 171 24.21 -33.99 28.33
N GLN A 172 25.25 -33.18 28.37
CA GLN A 172 26.52 -33.52 29.06
C GLN A 172 26.33 -33.65 30.56
N ALA A 173 25.53 -32.79 31.17
CA ALA A 173 25.22 -32.88 32.60
C ALA A 173 24.44 -34.16 32.93
N LEU A 174 23.49 -34.56 32.04
CA LEU A 174 22.76 -35.81 32.21
C LEU A 174 23.69 -37.03 32.16
N ILE A 175 24.58 -37.10 31.18
CA ILE A 175 25.58 -38.17 31.05
C ILE A 175 26.43 -38.26 32.34
N ALA A 176 26.88 -37.11 32.85
CA ALA A 176 27.68 -37.09 34.11
C ALA A 176 26.86 -37.54 35.33
N ALA A 177 25.59 -37.18 35.42
CA ALA A 177 24.72 -37.61 36.50
C ALA A 177 24.42 -39.10 36.45
N GLU A 178 24.16 -39.67 35.27
CA GLU A 178 23.97 -41.11 35.08
C GLU A 178 25.24 -41.91 35.45
N ALA A 179 26.41 -41.41 35.08
CA ALA A 179 27.69 -42.03 35.46
C ALA A 179 27.90 -42.02 36.99
N ASN A 180 27.58 -40.93 37.66
CA ASN A 180 27.65 -40.84 39.10
C ASN A 180 26.63 -41.75 39.81
N GLU A 181 25.43 -41.87 39.29
CA GLU A 181 24.43 -42.81 39.79
C GLU A 181 24.92 -44.26 39.69
N GLN A 182 25.50 -44.61 38.54
CA GLN A 182 26.06 -45.96 38.32
C GLN A 182 27.24 -46.25 39.28
N LEU A 183 28.09 -45.26 39.50
CA LEU A 183 29.21 -45.38 40.44
C LEU A 183 28.67 -45.61 41.86
N ALA A 184 27.67 -44.84 42.30
CA ALA A 184 27.04 -45.01 43.62
C ALA A 184 26.44 -46.41 43.75
N LYS A 185 25.69 -46.88 42.77
CA LYS A 185 25.11 -48.25 42.77
C LYS A 185 26.15 -49.35 42.92
N ASN A 186 27.32 -49.19 42.26
CA ASN A 186 28.40 -50.15 42.36
C ASN A 186 29.15 -50.11 43.68
N SER A 187 29.13 -48.96 44.38
CA SER A 187 29.78 -48.82 45.70
C SER A 187 28.92 -49.38 46.86
N PHE A 188 27.66 -49.65 46.64
CA PHE A 188 26.75 -50.23 47.61
C PHE A 188 26.51 -51.75 47.42
N LYS A 189 27.20 -52.37 46.47
CA LYS A 189 27.31 -53.83 46.34
C LYS A 189 28.56 -54.34 47.04
#